data_771e37fe9a89c3b1cabe9bb5943be8b9
#
_entry.id   771e37fe9a89c3b1cabe9bb5943be8b9
#
_cell.length_a   1.000
_cell.length_b   1.000
_cell.length_c   1.000
_cell.angle_alpha   90.00
_cell.angle_beta   90.00
_cell.angle_gamma   90.00
#
_symmetry.space_group_name_H-M   'P 1'
#
loop_
_entity.id
_entity.type
_entity.pdbx_description
1 polymer ?
#
loop_
_entity_poly.entity_id
_entity_poly.type
_entity_poly.pdbx_seq_one_letter_code
_entity_poly.pdbx_strand_id
1 'polypeptide(L)'
;MVPGFWDPKRRPERPDVTRLPVQIRFVATEDYPPFSFRGEDGRPTGFNVDVARSICTELAIRCTLEILPFDQLVEALESGKADAAIAGIAISAASRERTDFSDRYFRSPARFVGRKGDPALKVTPDALASKSVGVVADTAHEAYLRDFFNEIAIRHFPDAEAARAALQKGDVDLIFGDGVQLALWLNGTASAGCCVFVGGPFTESLYFGEGMGIAVKRGNDALRQSLNYALAQLWEEGVYTDLYLRWFPISVY
;
A
#
# COMPACT_ATOMS: atom_id res chain seq x y z
N MET A 1 2.28 -15.14 -1.60
CA MET A 1 3.60 -14.91 -0.97
C MET A 1 3.52 -13.57 -0.24
N VAL A 2 3.95 -13.49 1.01
CA VAL A 2 4.03 -12.21 1.73
C VAL A 2 5.35 -11.54 1.34
N PRO A 3 5.33 -10.31 0.82
CA PRO A 3 6.53 -9.67 0.32
C PRO A 3 7.42 -9.19 1.46
N GLY A 4 8.73 -9.39 1.34
CA GLY A 4 9.73 -8.76 2.20
C GLY A 4 9.98 -7.32 1.75
N PHE A 5 9.66 -6.34 2.59
CA PHE A 5 9.84 -4.93 2.24
C PHE A 5 11.17 -4.35 2.72
N TRP A 6 11.99 -5.11 3.40
CA TRP A 6 13.28 -4.65 3.89
C TRP A 6 14.44 -5.47 3.37
N ASP A 7 15.64 -4.89 3.54
CA ASP A 7 16.90 -5.59 3.28
C ASP A 7 17.18 -6.57 4.43
N PRO A 8 17.18 -7.89 4.18
CA PRO A 8 17.44 -8.89 5.23
C PRO A 8 18.88 -8.82 5.80
N LYS A 9 19.78 -8.07 5.13
CA LYS A 9 21.14 -7.83 5.62
C LYS A 9 21.23 -6.64 6.58
N ARG A 10 20.21 -5.79 6.59
CA ARG A 10 20.13 -4.63 7.48
C ARG A 10 19.43 -5.04 8.76
N ARG A 11 20.19 -5.18 9.84
CA ARG A 11 19.66 -5.37 11.18
C ARG A 11 19.65 -4.03 11.91
N PRO A 12 18.49 -3.41 12.13
CA PRO A 12 18.41 -2.20 12.93
C PRO A 12 18.89 -2.49 14.35
N GLU A 13 19.71 -1.60 14.90
CA GLU A 13 20.12 -1.70 16.30
C GLU A 13 18.91 -1.48 17.22
N ARG A 14 18.89 -2.18 18.36
CA ARG A 14 17.88 -1.99 19.37
C ARG A 14 17.91 -0.54 19.85
N PRO A 15 16.80 0.21 19.80
CA PRO A 15 16.80 1.60 20.15
C PRO A 15 17.04 1.80 21.66
N ASP A 16 17.66 2.92 21.99
CA ASP A 16 17.69 3.41 23.37
C ASP A 16 16.30 3.99 23.72
N VAL A 17 15.48 3.18 24.37
CA VAL A 17 14.12 3.54 24.76
C VAL A 17 14.05 4.77 25.69
N THR A 18 15.18 5.14 26.35
CA THR A 18 15.22 6.35 27.19
C THR A 18 15.15 7.64 26.39
N ARG A 19 15.42 7.58 25.08
CA ARG A 19 15.31 8.70 24.13
C ARG A 19 13.96 8.82 23.48
N LEU A 20 13.08 7.86 23.72
CA LEU A 20 11.72 7.88 23.20
C LEU A 20 10.79 8.70 24.11
N PRO A 21 9.72 9.27 23.56
CA PRO A 21 8.67 9.87 24.38
C PRO A 21 8.03 8.80 25.26
N VAL A 22 7.47 9.19 26.39
CA VAL A 22 6.74 8.27 27.30
C VAL A 22 5.57 7.59 26.60
N GLN A 23 5.10 8.20 25.54
CA GLN A 23 3.98 7.73 24.71
C GLN A 23 4.21 8.14 23.26
N ILE A 24 3.89 7.28 22.31
CA ILE A 24 3.83 7.62 20.87
C ILE A 24 2.38 7.96 20.50
N ARG A 25 2.16 9.14 19.95
CA ARG A 25 0.86 9.60 19.45
C ARG A 25 0.83 9.35 17.95
N PHE A 26 0.15 8.27 17.56
CA PHE A 26 -0.09 7.98 16.15
C PHE A 26 -1.30 8.77 15.64
N VAL A 27 -1.23 9.15 14.36
CA VAL A 27 -2.38 9.63 13.58
C VAL A 27 -2.55 8.78 12.31
N ALA A 28 -3.81 8.57 11.94
CA ALA A 28 -4.20 7.83 10.74
C ALA A 28 -5.46 8.46 10.13
N THR A 29 -5.87 8.01 8.94
CA THR A 29 -7.16 8.36 8.33
C THR A 29 -8.20 7.26 8.58
N GLU A 30 -9.46 7.49 8.19
CA GLU A 30 -10.52 6.49 8.28
C GLU A 30 -11.18 6.13 6.93
N ASP A 31 -10.64 6.65 5.85
CA ASP A 31 -11.17 6.54 4.49
C ASP A 31 -10.30 5.70 3.55
N TYR A 32 -9.43 4.85 4.11
CA TYR A 32 -8.47 4.06 3.35
C TYR A 32 -8.52 2.56 3.68
N PRO A 33 -9.64 1.85 3.43
CA PRO A 33 -9.70 0.40 3.62
C PRO A 33 -8.82 -0.35 2.58
N PRO A 34 -8.19 -1.47 2.95
CA PRO A 34 -8.23 -2.15 4.23
C PRO A 34 -7.16 -1.65 5.21
N PHE A 35 -6.50 -0.53 4.90
CA PHE A 35 -5.38 -0.02 5.69
C PHE A 35 -5.84 0.66 6.97
N SER A 36 -6.83 1.55 6.86
CA SER A 36 -7.31 2.38 7.97
C SER A 36 -8.75 2.81 7.71
N PHE A 37 -9.69 2.38 8.54
CA PHE A 37 -11.12 2.67 8.42
C PHE A 37 -11.83 2.49 9.76
N ARG A 38 -13.11 2.85 9.85
CA ARG A 38 -13.94 2.54 11.01
C ARG A 38 -14.54 1.15 10.90
N GLY A 39 -14.36 0.35 11.94
CA GLY A 39 -15.03 -0.93 12.09
C GLY A 39 -16.53 -0.76 12.42
N GLU A 40 -17.23 -1.88 12.50
CA GLU A 40 -18.66 -1.91 12.87
C GLU A 40 -18.93 -1.37 14.28
N ASP A 41 -17.92 -1.46 15.16
CA ASP A 41 -17.95 -0.92 16.53
C ASP A 41 -17.61 0.58 16.59
N GLY A 42 -17.42 1.22 15.44
CA GLY A 42 -17.03 2.63 15.30
C GLY A 42 -15.58 2.94 15.66
N ARG A 43 -14.76 1.93 15.99
CA ARG A 43 -13.35 2.12 16.33
C ARG A 43 -12.45 2.06 15.10
N PRO A 44 -11.31 2.78 15.12
CA PRO A 44 -10.31 2.64 14.07
C PRO A 44 -9.79 1.21 13.98
N THR A 45 -9.80 0.65 12.78
CA THR A 45 -9.32 -0.68 12.45
C THR A 45 -8.61 -0.66 11.11
N GLY A 46 -7.94 -1.77 10.75
CA GLY A 46 -7.23 -1.90 9.48
C GLY A 46 -5.77 -2.30 9.67
N PHE A 47 -5.14 -2.61 8.55
CA PHE A 47 -3.74 -3.05 8.53
C PHE A 47 -2.79 -2.05 9.20
N ASN A 48 -2.90 -0.76 8.89
CA ASN A 48 -2.08 0.29 9.48
C ASN A 48 -2.28 0.39 11.00
N VAL A 49 -3.53 0.27 11.45
CA VAL A 49 -3.88 0.34 12.87
C VAL A 49 -3.27 -0.84 13.64
N ASP A 50 -3.34 -2.03 13.05
CA ASP A 50 -2.78 -3.24 13.67
C ASP A 50 -1.23 -3.20 13.64
N VAL A 51 -0.61 -2.71 12.58
CA VAL A 51 0.85 -2.48 12.53
C VAL A 51 1.29 -1.50 13.62
N ALA A 52 0.59 -0.35 13.78
CA ALA A 52 0.90 0.62 14.83
C ALA A 52 0.79 0.00 16.23
N ARG A 53 -0.26 -0.78 16.50
CA ARG A 53 -0.44 -1.48 17.78
C ARG A 53 0.68 -2.48 18.04
N SER A 54 1.07 -3.25 17.04
CA SER A 54 2.15 -4.23 17.15
C SER A 54 3.51 -3.57 17.39
N ILE A 55 3.80 -2.43 16.73
CA ILE A 55 4.99 -1.61 17.00
C ILE A 55 5.02 -1.17 18.48
N CYS A 56 3.89 -0.72 19.01
CA CYS A 56 3.81 -0.28 20.41
C CYS A 56 4.07 -1.42 21.40
N THR A 57 3.57 -2.61 21.08
CA THR A 57 3.82 -3.82 21.86
C THR A 57 5.30 -4.19 21.82
N GLU A 58 5.91 -4.20 20.64
CA GLU A 58 7.33 -4.52 20.44
C GLU A 58 8.25 -3.56 21.20
N LEU A 59 7.96 -2.26 21.13
CA LEU A 59 8.74 -1.25 21.83
C LEU A 59 8.43 -1.16 23.33
N ALA A 60 7.42 -1.89 23.83
CA ALA A 60 6.91 -1.82 25.19
C ALA A 60 6.56 -0.38 25.64
N ILE A 61 6.01 0.43 24.71
CA ILE A 61 5.66 1.84 24.94
C ILE A 61 4.15 2.06 24.80
N ARG A 62 3.61 3.02 25.54
CA ARG A 62 2.20 3.42 25.38
C ARG A 62 2.00 4.10 24.04
N CYS A 63 0.86 3.83 23.40
CA CYS A 63 0.48 4.53 22.20
C CYS A 63 -0.97 4.98 22.26
N THR A 64 -1.24 6.07 21.57
CA THR A 64 -2.58 6.49 21.18
C THR A 64 -2.66 6.53 19.67
N LEU A 65 -3.86 6.39 19.12
CA LEU A 65 -4.12 6.56 17.71
C LEU A 65 -5.35 7.45 17.56
N GLU A 66 -5.15 8.57 16.89
CA GLU A 66 -6.19 9.56 16.56
C GLU A 66 -6.43 9.55 15.04
N ILE A 67 -7.69 9.73 14.66
CA ILE A 67 -8.09 9.84 13.27
C ILE A 67 -8.14 11.30 12.88
N LEU A 68 -7.44 11.65 11.80
CA LEU A 68 -7.44 13.00 11.23
C LEU A 68 -7.69 12.91 9.71
N PRO A 69 -8.23 13.97 9.08
CA PRO A 69 -8.22 14.14 7.63
C PRO A 69 -6.79 14.05 7.08
N PHE A 70 -6.64 13.47 5.88
CA PHE A 70 -5.32 13.20 5.29
C PHE A 70 -4.44 14.45 5.14
N ASP A 71 -5.05 15.57 4.77
CA ASP A 71 -4.39 16.88 4.59
C ASP A 71 -3.87 17.49 5.91
N GLN A 72 -4.37 17.05 7.07
CA GLN A 72 -3.96 17.53 8.38
C GLN A 72 -2.83 16.69 9.04
N LEU A 73 -2.51 15.51 8.47
CA LEU A 73 -1.53 14.60 9.08
C LEU A 73 -0.13 15.21 9.20
N VAL A 74 0.34 15.84 8.14
CA VAL A 74 1.69 16.44 8.10
C VAL A 74 1.77 17.65 9.04
N GLU A 75 0.73 18.49 9.09
CA GLU A 75 0.67 19.61 10.02
C GLU A 75 0.66 19.14 11.49
N ALA A 76 -0.02 18.04 11.79
CA ALA A 76 -0.02 17.45 13.13
C ALA A 76 1.39 16.99 13.56
N LEU A 77 2.19 16.45 12.64
CA LEU A 77 3.60 16.11 12.90
C LEU A 77 4.48 17.34 13.09
N GLU A 78 4.36 18.33 12.22
CA GLU A 78 5.16 19.57 12.28
C GLU A 78 4.90 20.36 13.55
N SER A 79 3.62 20.49 13.95
CA SER A 79 3.21 21.20 15.16
C SER A 79 3.48 20.42 16.45
N GLY A 80 3.85 19.13 16.35
CA GLY A 80 4.07 18.27 17.51
C GLY A 80 2.78 17.82 18.21
N LYS A 81 1.63 17.92 17.58
CA LYS A 81 0.37 17.29 18.05
C LYS A 81 0.43 15.77 17.94
N ALA A 82 1.08 15.26 16.90
CA ALA A 82 1.36 13.84 16.68
C ALA A 82 2.86 13.58 16.61
N ASP A 83 3.26 12.34 16.89
CA ASP A 83 4.66 11.89 16.80
C ASP A 83 4.90 11.08 15.53
N ALA A 84 3.91 10.31 15.08
CA ALA A 84 3.98 9.45 13.90
C ALA A 84 2.65 9.42 13.14
N ALA A 85 2.70 9.38 11.80
CA ALA A 85 1.53 9.19 10.95
C ALA A 85 1.65 7.88 10.16
N ILE A 86 0.66 7.01 10.32
CA ILE A 86 0.54 5.72 9.62
C ILE A 86 -0.75 5.69 8.82
N ALA A 87 -0.73 6.31 7.64
CA ALA A 87 -1.93 6.59 6.83
C ALA A 87 -1.72 6.37 5.31
N GLY A 88 -0.76 5.54 4.93
CA GLY A 88 -0.47 5.32 3.52
C GLY A 88 0.21 6.51 2.83
N ILE A 89 0.88 7.38 3.59
CA ILE A 89 1.64 8.49 3.01
C ILE A 89 2.75 7.91 2.14
N ALA A 90 2.71 8.24 0.85
CA ALA A 90 3.69 7.77 -0.11
C ALA A 90 5.07 8.41 0.16
N ILE A 91 6.10 7.58 0.15
CA ILE A 91 7.48 8.05 0.21
C ILE A 91 7.83 8.64 -1.17
N SER A 92 8.00 9.95 -1.23
CA SER A 92 8.30 10.71 -2.44
C SER A 92 9.26 11.87 -2.14
N ALA A 93 9.83 12.50 -3.17
CA ALA A 93 10.65 13.70 -3.00
C ALA A 93 9.86 14.80 -2.28
N ALA A 94 8.61 15.06 -2.69
CA ALA A 94 7.77 16.11 -2.11
C ALA A 94 7.43 15.83 -0.63
N SER A 95 7.08 14.58 -0.27
CA SER A 95 6.77 14.26 1.14
C SER A 95 8.00 14.33 2.05
N ARG A 96 9.21 14.02 1.50
CA ARG A 96 10.49 14.13 2.23
C ARG A 96 10.94 15.57 2.49
N GLU A 97 10.37 16.56 1.83
CA GLU A 97 10.64 17.97 2.15
C GLU A 97 10.10 18.37 3.52
N ARG A 98 9.02 17.74 3.97
CA ARG A 98 8.30 18.09 5.19
C ARG A 98 8.41 17.07 6.31
N THR A 99 8.62 15.79 5.98
CA THR A 99 8.63 14.68 6.92
C THR A 99 9.79 13.73 6.65
N ASP A 100 10.23 13.00 7.68
CA ASP A 100 11.06 11.82 7.52
C ASP A 100 10.19 10.56 7.62
N PHE A 101 10.70 9.44 7.10
CA PHE A 101 9.96 8.19 7.04
C PHE A 101 10.75 7.05 7.69
N SER A 102 10.02 6.14 8.31
CA SER A 102 10.54 4.81 8.61
C SER A 102 10.97 4.09 7.33
N ASP A 103 11.56 2.93 7.46
CA ASP A 103 11.67 1.97 6.38
C ASP A 103 10.27 1.65 5.87
N ARG A 104 10.18 1.29 4.59
CA ARG A 104 8.91 0.96 3.95
C ARG A 104 8.30 -0.28 4.60
N TYR A 105 7.04 -0.17 5.02
CA TYR A 105 6.29 -1.31 5.57
C TYR A 105 5.29 -1.91 4.59
N PHE A 106 4.94 -1.19 3.52
CA PHE A 106 4.03 -1.70 2.49
C PHE A 106 4.34 -1.07 1.13
N ARG A 107 4.02 -1.80 0.06
CA ARG A 107 4.06 -1.32 -1.31
C ARG A 107 2.92 -1.96 -2.08
N SER A 108 2.09 -1.17 -2.75
CA SER A 108 1.09 -1.70 -3.67
C SER A 108 1.73 -1.90 -5.04
N PRO A 109 1.74 -3.11 -5.60
CA PRO A 109 2.14 -3.32 -6.98
C PRO A 109 1.01 -2.91 -7.92
N ALA A 110 1.32 -2.55 -9.16
CA ALA A 110 0.32 -2.57 -10.22
C ALA A 110 0.16 -3.98 -10.78
N ARG A 111 -1.07 -4.33 -11.19
CA ARG A 111 -1.41 -5.67 -11.68
C ARG A 111 -2.34 -5.61 -12.90
N PHE A 112 -2.18 -6.58 -13.78
CA PHE A 112 -3.19 -6.86 -14.77
C PHE A 112 -4.23 -7.83 -14.23
N VAL A 113 -5.48 -7.65 -14.66
CA VAL A 113 -6.58 -8.57 -14.43
C VAL A 113 -7.25 -8.89 -15.76
N GLY A 114 -7.52 -10.16 -16.01
CA GLY A 114 -8.25 -10.68 -17.16
C GLY A 114 -9.43 -11.55 -16.74
N ARG A 115 -10.29 -11.91 -17.68
CA ARG A 115 -11.39 -12.87 -17.45
C ARG A 115 -10.86 -14.27 -17.24
N LYS A 116 -11.53 -15.05 -16.37
CA LYS A 116 -11.26 -16.49 -16.24
C LYS A 116 -11.55 -17.22 -17.54
N GLY A 117 -10.70 -18.18 -17.89
CA GLY A 117 -10.88 -19.00 -19.09
C GLY A 117 -10.17 -18.47 -20.34
N ASP A 118 -9.68 -17.24 -20.31
CA ASP A 118 -8.73 -16.81 -21.34
C ASP A 118 -7.44 -17.64 -21.20
N PRO A 119 -6.85 -18.10 -22.31
CA PRO A 119 -5.62 -18.88 -22.25
C PRO A 119 -4.56 -18.09 -21.51
N ALA A 120 -3.70 -18.79 -20.74
CA ALA A 120 -2.66 -18.20 -19.90
C ALA A 120 -1.87 -17.13 -20.68
N LEU A 121 -2.29 -15.89 -20.55
CA LEU A 121 -1.67 -14.72 -21.18
C LEU A 121 -0.31 -14.49 -20.51
N LYS A 122 0.74 -14.62 -21.29
CA LYS A 122 2.03 -14.07 -20.88
C LYS A 122 1.89 -12.56 -20.96
N VAL A 123 2.16 -11.88 -19.84
CA VAL A 123 2.13 -10.41 -19.78
C VAL A 123 3.50 -9.90 -20.20
N THR A 124 3.70 -9.81 -21.52
CA THR A 124 4.84 -9.16 -22.17
C THR A 124 4.30 -8.20 -23.24
N PRO A 125 5.04 -7.15 -23.62
CA PRO A 125 4.59 -6.21 -24.66
C PRO A 125 4.13 -6.94 -25.93
N ASP A 126 4.92 -7.85 -26.45
CA ASP A 126 4.61 -8.61 -27.67
C ASP A 126 3.34 -9.47 -27.53
N ALA A 127 3.17 -10.12 -26.37
CA ALA A 127 2.01 -11.00 -26.15
C ALA A 127 0.70 -10.20 -25.97
N LEU A 128 0.79 -8.95 -25.59
CA LEU A 128 -0.35 -8.05 -25.42
C LEU A 128 -0.57 -7.09 -26.59
N ALA A 129 0.28 -7.07 -27.61
CA ALA A 129 0.21 -6.11 -28.73
C ALA A 129 -1.17 -6.07 -29.45
N SER A 130 -1.92 -7.17 -29.47
CA SER A 130 -3.26 -7.22 -30.06
C SER A 130 -4.41 -7.06 -29.05
N LYS A 131 -4.09 -6.77 -27.78
CA LYS A 131 -5.06 -6.72 -26.69
C LYS A 131 -5.49 -5.31 -26.36
N SER A 132 -6.74 -5.16 -25.95
CA SER A 132 -7.26 -3.95 -25.37
C SER A 132 -7.09 -3.95 -23.86
N VAL A 133 -6.49 -2.90 -23.29
CA VAL A 133 -6.25 -2.78 -21.87
C VAL A 133 -6.96 -1.52 -21.33
N GLY A 134 -7.88 -1.73 -20.40
CA GLY A 134 -8.56 -0.66 -19.67
C GLY A 134 -7.69 -0.12 -18.55
N VAL A 135 -7.64 1.20 -18.43
CA VAL A 135 -6.92 1.90 -17.36
C VAL A 135 -7.67 3.18 -16.97
N VAL A 136 -7.53 3.62 -15.73
CA VAL A 136 -8.05 4.92 -15.30
C VAL A 136 -7.20 6.03 -15.89
N ALA A 137 -7.85 7.01 -16.52
CA ALA A 137 -7.19 8.13 -17.19
C ALA A 137 -6.37 8.99 -16.19
N ASP A 138 -5.33 9.62 -16.68
CA ASP A 138 -4.45 10.55 -15.95
C ASP A 138 -3.80 9.95 -14.69
N THR A 139 -3.54 8.64 -14.71
CA THR A 139 -2.87 7.92 -13.61
C THR A 139 -1.46 7.47 -13.97
N ALA A 140 -0.67 7.15 -12.94
CA ALA A 140 0.64 6.54 -13.11
C ALA A 140 0.56 5.17 -13.82
N HIS A 141 -0.57 4.46 -13.67
CA HIS A 141 -0.81 3.20 -14.37
C HIS A 141 -0.92 3.40 -15.87
N GLU A 142 -1.61 4.45 -16.31
CA GLU A 142 -1.69 4.81 -17.72
C GLU A 142 -0.31 5.20 -18.28
N ALA A 143 0.43 6.03 -17.55
CA ALA A 143 1.79 6.43 -17.95
C ALA A 143 2.70 5.21 -18.12
N TYR A 144 2.63 4.27 -17.18
CA TYR A 144 3.38 3.02 -17.26
C TYR A 144 3.03 2.19 -18.50
N LEU A 145 1.73 2.04 -18.82
CA LEU A 145 1.30 1.31 -20.02
C LEU A 145 1.82 1.97 -21.31
N ARG A 146 1.78 3.30 -21.38
CA ARG A 146 2.30 4.04 -22.55
C ARG A 146 3.79 3.81 -22.77
N ASP A 147 4.57 3.74 -21.70
CA ASP A 147 6.02 3.65 -21.78
C ASP A 147 6.50 2.20 -22.02
N PHE A 148 5.83 1.21 -21.47
CA PHE A 148 6.29 -0.19 -21.53
C PHE A 148 5.43 -1.10 -22.41
N PHE A 149 4.21 -0.71 -22.76
CA PHE A 149 3.27 -1.49 -23.55
C PHE A 149 2.69 -0.66 -24.70
N ASN A 150 3.55 -0.03 -25.48
CA ASN A 150 3.20 0.96 -26.51
C ASN A 150 2.39 0.40 -27.69
N GLU A 151 2.33 -0.92 -27.87
CA GLU A 151 1.62 -1.59 -28.97
C GLU A 151 0.21 -2.07 -28.60
N ILE A 152 -0.22 -1.89 -27.33
CA ILE A 152 -1.56 -2.28 -26.89
C ILE A 152 -2.60 -1.20 -27.23
N ALA A 153 -3.86 -1.62 -27.33
CA ALA A 153 -4.98 -0.69 -27.44
C ALA A 153 -5.39 -0.20 -26.04
N ILE A 154 -4.85 0.94 -25.58
CA ILE A 154 -5.23 1.54 -24.29
C ILE A 154 -6.65 2.11 -24.38
N ARG A 155 -7.52 1.72 -23.44
CA ARG A 155 -8.88 2.22 -23.24
C ARG A 155 -8.96 2.99 -21.93
N HIS A 156 -9.29 4.28 -22.01
CA HIS A 156 -9.37 5.17 -20.85
C HIS A 156 -10.73 5.12 -20.20
N PHE A 157 -10.74 5.05 -18.87
CA PHE A 157 -11.95 5.10 -18.06
C PHE A 157 -11.85 6.22 -17.02
N PRO A 158 -12.99 6.82 -16.62
CA PRO A 158 -12.99 7.89 -15.63
C PRO A 158 -12.62 7.40 -14.21
N ASP A 159 -12.87 6.14 -13.92
CA ASP A 159 -12.63 5.52 -12.62
C ASP A 159 -12.44 4.00 -12.73
N ALA A 160 -12.04 3.39 -11.62
CA ALA A 160 -11.78 1.96 -11.56
C ALA A 160 -13.05 1.11 -11.66
N GLU A 161 -14.22 1.62 -11.29
CA GLU A 161 -15.49 0.90 -11.39
C GLU A 161 -15.88 0.73 -12.84
N ALA A 162 -15.80 1.80 -13.63
CA ALA A 162 -16.07 1.77 -15.06
C ALA A 162 -15.12 0.80 -15.81
N ALA A 163 -13.82 0.81 -15.45
CA ALA A 163 -12.85 -0.12 -16.02
C ALA A 163 -13.17 -1.59 -15.69
N ARG A 164 -13.54 -1.88 -14.44
CA ARG A 164 -13.94 -3.22 -13.98
C ARG A 164 -15.21 -3.70 -14.68
N ALA A 165 -16.21 -2.83 -14.82
CA ALA A 165 -17.44 -3.14 -15.54
C ALA A 165 -17.19 -3.44 -17.03
N ALA A 166 -16.29 -2.71 -17.69
CA ALA A 166 -15.90 -2.96 -19.07
C ALA A 166 -15.20 -4.33 -19.22
N LEU A 167 -14.32 -4.71 -18.29
CA LEU A 167 -13.71 -6.04 -18.30
C LEU A 167 -14.76 -7.15 -18.14
N GLN A 168 -15.70 -6.99 -17.21
CA GLN A 168 -16.77 -7.97 -16.98
C GLN A 168 -17.65 -8.17 -18.22
N LYS A 169 -17.97 -7.08 -18.94
CA LYS A 169 -18.78 -7.12 -20.18
C LYS A 169 -18.01 -7.66 -21.39
N GLY A 170 -16.68 -7.65 -21.32
CA GLY A 170 -15.83 -8.03 -22.46
C GLY A 170 -15.51 -6.88 -23.41
N ASP A 171 -15.77 -5.63 -23.02
CA ASP A 171 -15.45 -4.43 -23.81
C ASP A 171 -13.93 -4.18 -23.88
N VAL A 172 -13.18 -4.74 -22.92
CA VAL A 172 -11.73 -4.80 -22.91
C VAL A 172 -11.26 -6.22 -22.56
N ASP A 173 -10.06 -6.59 -23.02
CA ASP A 173 -9.46 -7.89 -22.72
C ASP A 173 -8.90 -7.97 -21.31
N LEU A 174 -8.25 -6.89 -20.88
CA LEU A 174 -7.57 -6.74 -19.59
C LEU A 174 -7.89 -5.38 -18.98
N ILE A 175 -7.69 -5.27 -17.67
CA ILE A 175 -7.52 -3.98 -16.99
C ILE A 175 -6.18 -3.95 -16.25
N PHE A 176 -5.62 -2.75 -16.08
CA PHE A 176 -4.38 -2.53 -15.34
C PHE A 176 -4.59 -1.45 -14.28
N GLY A 177 -4.15 -1.73 -13.05
CA GLY A 177 -4.37 -0.81 -11.94
C GLY A 177 -3.71 -1.26 -10.64
N ASP A 178 -4.04 -0.57 -9.54
CA ASP A 178 -3.54 -0.86 -8.21
C ASP A 178 -3.90 -2.29 -7.76
N GLY A 179 -2.89 -3.06 -7.42
CA GLY A 179 -3.04 -4.48 -7.11
C GLY A 179 -3.88 -4.75 -5.86
N VAL A 180 -3.81 -3.86 -4.85
CA VAL A 180 -4.63 -4.00 -3.63
C VAL A 180 -6.10 -3.76 -3.93
N GLN A 181 -6.40 -2.70 -4.66
CA GLN A 181 -7.77 -2.38 -5.06
C GLN A 181 -8.37 -3.49 -5.94
N LEU A 182 -7.57 -4.02 -6.86
CA LEU A 182 -7.98 -5.13 -7.72
C LEU A 182 -8.16 -6.43 -6.92
N ALA A 183 -7.28 -6.73 -5.95
CA ALA A 183 -7.40 -7.90 -5.09
C ALA A 183 -8.70 -7.86 -4.25
N LEU A 184 -9.03 -6.72 -3.67
CA LEU A 184 -10.27 -6.52 -2.92
C LEU A 184 -11.50 -6.74 -3.80
N TRP A 185 -11.49 -6.18 -5.01
CA TRP A 185 -12.58 -6.39 -5.96
C TRP A 185 -12.70 -7.87 -6.38
N LEU A 186 -11.58 -8.53 -6.71
CA LEU A 186 -11.57 -9.95 -7.10
C LEU A 186 -12.11 -10.87 -6.00
N ASN A 187 -11.83 -10.54 -4.72
CA ASN A 187 -12.30 -11.30 -3.58
C ASN A 187 -13.73 -10.92 -3.14
N GLY A 188 -14.23 -9.79 -3.59
CA GLY A 188 -15.56 -9.30 -3.28
C GLY A 188 -16.64 -9.86 -4.19
N THR A 189 -17.91 -9.71 -3.78
CA THR A 189 -19.09 -10.12 -4.55
C THR A 189 -19.25 -9.36 -5.87
N ALA A 190 -18.74 -8.13 -5.93
CA ALA A 190 -18.85 -7.26 -7.11
C ALA A 190 -18.13 -7.81 -8.36
N SER A 191 -17.11 -8.66 -8.19
CA SER A 191 -16.44 -9.32 -9.30
C SER A 191 -17.27 -10.46 -9.90
N ALA A 192 -18.27 -10.96 -9.17
CA ALA A 192 -19.05 -12.17 -9.51
C ALA A 192 -18.14 -13.37 -9.89
N GLY A 193 -16.90 -13.38 -9.38
CA GLY A 193 -15.92 -14.41 -9.68
C GLY A 193 -15.47 -14.48 -11.13
N CYS A 194 -15.66 -13.43 -11.94
CA CYS A 194 -15.37 -13.38 -13.38
C CYS A 194 -13.90 -13.53 -13.73
N CYS A 195 -13.05 -13.08 -12.86
CA CYS A 195 -11.75 -12.56 -13.28
C CYS A 195 -10.63 -13.02 -12.35
N VAL A 196 -9.37 -12.89 -12.81
CA VAL A 196 -8.17 -13.29 -12.07
C VAL A 196 -7.01 -12.36 -12.41
N PHE A 197 -6.02 -12.30 -11.52
CA PHE A 197 -4.74 -11.68 -11.86
C PHE A 197 -4.05 -12.41 -12.99
N VAL A 198 -3.41 -11.64 -13.88
CA VAL A 198 -2.64 -12.14 -15.02
C VAL A 198 -1.22 -11.59 -14.91
N GLY A 199 -0.23 -12.45 -15.10
CA GLY A 199 1.19 -12.09 -14.99
C GLY A 199 1.64 -11.75 -13.57
N GLY A 200 2.85 -11.21 -13.47
CA GLY A 200 3.47 -10.82 -12.21
C GLY A 200 3.11 -9.42 -11.74
N PRO A 201 3.60 -9.02 -10.55
CA PRO A 201 3.47 -7.67 -10.05
C PRO A 201 4.44 -6.72 -10.77
N PHE A 202 4.00 -5.48 -10.99
CA PHE A 202 4.82 -4.39 -11.50
C PHE A 202 5.06 -3.39 -10.37
N THR A 203 6.33 -3.09 -10.14
CA THR A 203 6.73 -2.34 -8.93
C THR A 203 7.73 -1.22 -9.20
N GLU A 204 7.78 -0.69 -10.41
CA GLU A 204 8.69 0.36 -10.82
C GLU A 204 8.46 1.64 -10.03
N SER A 205 9.47 2.04 -9.23
CA SER A 205 9.35 3.16 -8.30
C SER A 205 9.09 4.49 -8.97
N LEU A 206 9.54 4.66 -10.22
CA LEU A 206 9.31 5.87 -11.00
C LEU A 206 7.81 6.15 -11.18
N TYR A 207 6.99 5.11 -11.33
CA TYR A 207 5.54 5.22 -11.56
C TYR A 207 4.73 5.02 -10.29
N PHE A 208 5.06 3.96 -9.50
CA PHE A 208 4.24 3.51 -8.38
C PHE A 208 4.81 3.92 -7.02
N GLY A 209 5.84 4.79 -7.03
CA GLY A 209 6.48 5.29 -5.82
C GLY A 209 7.33 4.24 -5.09
N GLU A 210 7.99 4.69 -4.04
CA GLU A 210 8.84 3.84 -3.21
C GLU A 210 8.04 2.94 -2.25
N GLY A 211 6.76 3.20 -2.08
CA GLY A 211 5.86 2.53 -1.13
C GLY A 211 5.44 3.43 0.03
N MET A 212 4.89 2.83 1.07
CA MET A 212 4.37 3.51 2.26
C MET A 212 5.34 3.33 3.43
N GLY A 213 5.71 4.43 4.07
CA GLY A 213 6.45 4.48 5.33
C GLY A 213 5.62 5.14 6.43
N ILE A 214 6.03 4.96 7.67
CA ILE A 214 5.48 5.70 8.79
C ILE A 214 6.16 7.06 8.81
N ALA A 215 5.39 8.14 8.61
CA ALA A 215 5.93 9.48 8.62
C ALA A 215 6.15 9.98 10.06
N VAL A 216 7.25 10.67 10.27
CA VAL A 216 7.60 11.34 11.55
C VAL A 216 8.00 12.78 11.26
N LYS A 217 8.00 13.62 12.30
CA LYS A 217 8.54 14.98 12.18
C LYS A 217 9.97 14.94 11.68
N ARG A 218 10.29 15.79 10.73
CA ARG A 218 11.65 15.91 10.18
C ARG A 218 12.70 16.08 11.26
N GLY A 219 13.78 15.30 11.19
CA GLY A 219 14.87 15.29 12.18
C GLY A 219 14.59 14.46 13.44
N ASN A 220 13.44 13.77 13.54
CA ASN A 220 13.17 12.88 14.67
C ASN A 220 13.78 11.48 14.43
N ASP A 221 15.12 11.44 14.35
CA ASP A 221 15.86 10.20 14.05
C ASP A 221 15.69 9.12 15.12
N ALA A 222 15.55 9.50 16.39
CA ALA A 222 15.39 8.53 17.48
C ALA A 222 14.10 7.72 17.30
N LEU A 223 12.97 8.40 17.04
CA LEU A 223 11.69 7.72 16.80
C LEU A 223 11.74 6.92 15.49
N ARG A 224 12.28 7.51 14.42
CA ARG A 224 12.40 6.84 13.12
C ARG A 224 13.18 5.54 13.21
N GLN A 225 14.32 5.52 13.89
CA GLN A 225 15.14 4.31 14.10
C GLN A 225 14.40 3.27 14.94
N SER A 226 13.65 3.71 15.95
CA SER A 226 12.84 2.82 16.78
C SER A 226 11.70 2.17 16.02
N LEU A 227 11.04 2.93 15.13
CA LEU A 227 10.03 2.38 14.22
C LEU A 227 10.64 1.35 13.27
N ASN A 228 11.83 1.63 12.72
CA ASN A 228 12.54 0.68 11.85
C ASN A 228 12.90 -0.61 12.58
N TYR A 229 13.40 -0.49 13.81
CA TYR A 229 13.69 -1.65 14.66
C TYR A 229 12.42 -2.49 14.89
N ALA A 230 11.33 -1.86 15.33
CA ALA A 230 10.09 -2.56 15.58
C ALA A 230 9.53 -3.24 14.31
N LEU A 231 9.52 -2.56 13.16
CA LEU A 231 9.10 -3.16 11.89
C LEU A 231 9.92 -4.39 11.53
N ALA A 232 11.24 -4.36 11.75
CA ALA A 232 12.12 -5.50 11.50
C ALA A 232 11.79 -6.67 12.44
N GLN A 233 11.56 -6.40 13.74
CA GLN A 233 11.20 -7.44 14.71
C GLN A 233 9.83 -8.08 14.37
N LEU A 234 8.80 -7.26 14.07
CA LEU A 234 7.50 -7.77 13.66
C LEU A 234 7.59 -8.75 12.47
N TRP A 235 8.51 -8.49 11.59
CA TRP A 235 8.75 -9.40 10.47
C TRP A 235 9.50 -10.66 10.92
N GLU A 236 10.61 -10.53 11.63
CA GLU A 236 11.43 -11.67 12.08
C GLU A 236 10.61 -12.64 12.94
N GLU A 237 9.69 -12.11 13.75
CA GLU A 237 8.78 -12.89 14.62
C GLU A 237 7.54 -13.43 13.88
N GLY A 238 7.35 -13.08 12.61
CA GLY A 238 6.18 -13.51 11.82
C GLY A 238 4.91 -12.70 12.06
N VAL A 239 4.90 -11.76 12.99
CA VAL A 239 3.73 -10.92 13.32
C VAL A 239 3.26 -10.14 12.09
N TYR A 240 4.19 -9.54 11.35
CA TYR A 240 3.86 -8.84 10.11
C TYR A 240 3.18 -9.76 9.09
N THR A 241 3.65 -11.00 8.95
CA THR A 241 3.07 -11.99 8.05
C THR A 241 1.63 -12.31 8.42
N ASP A 242 1.34 -12.49 9.71
CA ASP A 242 0.00 -12.76 10.21
C ASP A 242 -0.95 -11.58 9.97
N LEU A 243 -0.48 -10.34 10.22
CA LEU A 243 -1.23 -9.12 9.91
C LEU A 243 -1.52 -9.00 8.41
N TYR A 244 -0.50 -9.23 7.59
CA TYR A 244 -0.66 -9.18 6.13
C TYR A 244 -1.70 -10.18 5.65
N LEU A 245 -1.64 -11.44 6.05
CA LEU A 245 -2.57 -12.48 5.64
C LEU A 245 -4.00 -12.25 6.16
N ARG A 246 -4.15 -11.58 7.31
CA ARG A 246 -5.46 -11.18 7.84
C ARG A 246 -6.15 -10.17 6.94
N TRP A 247 -5.42 -9.15 6.48
CA TRP A 247 -5.98 -8.04 5.73
C TRP A 247 -5.94 -8.22 4.22
N PHE A 248 -5.05 -9.05 3.72
CA PHE A 248 -4.86 -9.32 2.28
C PHE A 248 -4.96 -10.82 1.99
N PRO A 249 -6.19 -11.38 1.96
CA PRO A 249 -6.40 -12.81 1.77
C PRO A 249 -6.04 -13.30 0.36
N ILE A 250 -5.92 -12.40 -0.61
CA ILE A 250 -5.41 -12.68 -1.96
C ILE A 250 -4.02 -12.06 -2.09
N SER A 251 -3.05 -12.85 -2.54
CA SER A 251 -1.71 -12.33 -2.83
C SER A 251 -1.78 -11.29 -3.93
N VAL A 252 -1.32 -10.08 -3.64
CA VAL A 252 -1.16 -8.99 -4.62
C VAL A 252 0.18 -9.08 -5.35
N TYR A 253 1.06 -10.01 -4.94
CA TYR A 253 2.40 -10.27 -5.49
C TYR A 253 2.48 -11.63 -6.16
#